data_ab6b6e49e22f7b786ebeba98ccebb0d5
#
_entry.id   ab6b6e49e22f7b786ebeba98ccebb0d5
#
_cell.length_a   1.000
_cell.length_b   1.000
_cell.length_c   1.000
_cell.angle_alpha   90.00
_cell.angle_beta   90.00
_cell.angle_gamma   90.00
#
_symmetry.space_group_name_H-M   'P 1'
#
loop_
_entity.id
_entity.type
_entity.pdbx_description
1 polymer ?
#
loop_
_entity_poly.entity_id
_entity_poly.type
_entity_poly.pdbx_seq_one_letter_code
_entity_poly.pdbx_strand_id
1 'polypeptide(L)'
;MFEEQAMPRLTTTVTAAVAVLGGLAVAPVAAANPEWGLNGTYTATSNGEWARKNEVFYDQASLRSTWTISTDCSYPGECTGTVTSSWGWTAPIYQKSGIWYVKHTVENWIPCPDGTTAPGLQTFRFKPMTPEGAYYDPTSNTLVGEDITTGPSGACGVNKPVYINMPFKLVKVD
;
A
#
# COMPACT_ATOMS: atom_id res chain seq x y z
N MET A 1 -41.11 89.41 23.93
CA MET A 1 -39.65 89.58 24.12
C MET A 1 -39.15 88.31 24.77
N PHE A 2 -38.96 87.26 24.03
CA PHE A 2 -38.22 86.09 24.41
C PHE A 2 -37.61 85.48 23.14
N GLU A 3 -36.32 85.52 23.13
CA GLU A 3 -35.46 84.95 22.06
C GLU A 3 -35.40 83.45 22.20
N GLU A 4 -35.84 82.76 21.14
CA GLU A 4 -35.77 81.33 21.07
C GLU A 4 -34.52 80.93 20.31
N GLN A 5 -33.54 80.33 21.03
CA GLN A 5 -32.28 79.85 20.48
C GLN A 5 -32.51 78.51 19.86
N ALA A 6 -32.29 78.42 18.55
CA ALA A 6 -32.29 77.16 17.80
C ALA A 6 -30.98 76.39 18.08
N MET A 7 -31.13 75.17 18.58
CA MET A 7 -30.02 74.18 18.68
C MET A 7 -29.77 73.51 17.36
N PRO A 8 -28.51 73.39 16.95
CA PRO A 8 -28.19 72.57 15.76
C PRO A 8 -28.23 71.08 16.08
N ARG A 9 -28.98 70.32 15.27
CA ARG A 9 -29.00 68.87 15.35
C ARG A 9 -27.69 68.29 14.76
N LEU A 10 -26.87 67.63 15.59
CA LEU A 10 -25.78 66.78 15.12
C LEU A 10 -26.35 65.48 14.52
N THR A 11 -26.19 65.30 13.23
CA THR A 11 -26.40 64.01 12.56
C THR A 11 -25.14 63.16 12.69
N THR A 12 -25.22 62.16 13.52
CA THR A 12 -24.15 61.14 13.65
C THR A 12 -24.33 60.09 12.59
N THR A 13 -23.51 60.11 11.54
CA THR A 13 -23.41 59.04 10.55
C THR A 13 -22.67 57.86 11.14
N VAL A 14 -23.37 56.78 11.45
CA VAL A 14 -22.78 55.51 11.85
C VAL A 14 -22.36 54.76 10.58
N THR A 15 -21.07 54.71 10.33
CA THR A 15 -20.49 53.86 9.26
C THR A 15 -20.37 52.43 9.78
N ALA A 16 -21.23 51.54 9.36
CA ALA A 16 -21.12 50.12 9.66
C ALA A 16 -20.04 49.52 8.79
N ALA A 17 -18.88 49.20 9.39
CA ALA A 17 -17.82 48.40 8.76
C ALA A 17 -18.24 46.92 8.81
N VAL A 18 -18.62 46.36 7.67
CA VAL A 18 -18.88 44.92 7.50
C VAL A 18 -17.52 44.23 7.36
N ALA A 19 -17.03 43.65 8.47
CA ALA A 19 -15.88 42.73 8.41
C ALA A 19 -16.32 41.40 7.84
N VAL A 20 -15.99 41.14 6.56
CA VAL A 20 -16.13 39.82 5.95
C VAL A 20 -15.01 38.94 6.49
N LEU A 21 -15.29 38.19 7.56
CA LEU A 21 -14.43 37.08 8.00
C LEU A 21 -14.59 35.95 6.98
N GLY A 22 -13.67 35.90 6.02
CA GLY A 22 -13.49 34.76 5.13
C GLY A 22 -13.05 33.55 5.97
N GLY A 23 -14.00 32.74 6.45
CA GLY A 23 -13.71 31.46 7.05
C GLY A 23 -13.08 30.54 6.02
N LEU A 24 -11.78 30.30 6.13
CA LEU A 24 -11.14 29.17 5.45
C LEU A 24 -11.77 27.91 6.04
N ALA A 25 -12.72 27.32 5.31
CA ALA A 25 -13.23 26.01 5.62
C ALA A 25 -12.08 25.03 5.41
N VAL A 26 -11.37 24.67 6.49
CA VAL A 26 -10.45 23.55 6.50
C VAL A 26 -11.32 22.32 6.31
N ALA A 27 -11.29 21.72 5.11
CA ALA A 27 -11.95 20.45 4.87
C ALA A 27 -11.39 19.44 5.89
N PRO A 28 -12.25 18.66 6.58
CA PRO A 28 -11.77 17.64 7.48
C PRO A 28 -10.90 16.66 6.65
N VAL A 29 -9.64 16.53 7.05
CA VAL A 29 -8.78 15.45 6.55
C VAL A 29 -9.46 14.17 6.99
N ALA A 30 -9.88 13.33 6.04
CA ALA A 30 -10.45 12.03 6.35
C ALA A 30 -9.44 11.28 7.22
N ALA A 31 -9.80 11.01 8.47
CA ALA A 31 -8.94 10.28 9.37
C ALA A 31 -8.80 8.85 8.83
N ALA A 32 -7.57 8.43 8.55
CA ALA A 32 -7.28 7.05 8.19
C ALA A 32 -7.75 6.12 9.32
N ASN A 33 -8.44 5.03 8.97
CA ASN A 33 -8.86 4.05 9.96
C ASN A 33 -7.85 2.90 10.00
N PRO A 34 -7.03 2.81 11.07
CA PRO A 34 -5.99 1.78 11.18
C PRO A 34 -6.53 0.36 11.31
N GLU A 35 -7.82 0.18 11.65
CA GLU A 35 -8.44 -1.14 11.75
C GLU A 35 -8.60 -1.86 10.41
N TRP A 36 -8.62 -1.12 9.29
CA TRP A 36 -8.80 -1.69 7.95
C TRP A 36 -7.49 -1.98 7.24
N GLY A 37 -6.40 -1.45 7.78
CA GLY A 37 -5.07 -1.52 7.19
C GLY A 37 -4.21 -2.65 7.74
N LEU A 38 -3.08 -2.85 7.09
CA LEU A 38 -2.00 -3.69 7.59
C LEU A 38 -0.94 -2.79 8.22
N ASN A 39 -0.78 -2.90 9.54
CA ASN A 39 0.21 -2.11 10.27
C ASN A 39 1.00 -3.00 11.24
N GLY A 40 2.30 -2.79 11.32
CA GLY A 40 3.20 -3.51 12.23
C GLY A 40 4.22 -4.39 11.52
N THR A 41 4.73 -5.37 12.25
CA THR A 41 5.81 -6.27 11.82
C THR A 41 5.25 -7.65 11.47
N TYR A 42 5.71 -8.19 10.35
CA TYR A 42 5.25 -9.46 9.82
C TYR A 42 6.42 -10.36 9.43
N THR A 43 6.25 -11.67 9.59
CA THR A 43 7.10 -12.67 8.94
C THR A 43 6.50 -13.01 7.57
N ALA A 44 7.26 -12.77 6.50
CA ALA A 44 6.93 -13.11 5.13
C ALA A 44 7.68 -14.39 4.72
N THR A 45 6.95 -15.37 4.18
CA THR A 45 7.52 -16.66 3.75
C THR A 45 6.97 -17.02 2.36
N SER A 46 7.87 -17.23 1.40
CA SER A 46 7.57 -17.82 0.10
C SER A 46 8.05 -19.27 0.11
N ASN A 47 7.14 -20.23 -0.08
CA ASN A 47 7.46 -21.66 0.02
C ASN A 47 7.96 -22.20 -1.32
N GLY A 48 9.27 -22.40 -1.42
CA GLY A 48 9.95 -22.87 -2.62
C GLY A 48 9.71 -24.34 -2.93
N GLU A 49 9.39 -25.17 -1.94
CA GLU A 49 9.08 -26.59 -2.15
C GLU A 49 7.87 -26.80 -3.07
N TRP A 50 6.98 -25.81 -3.14
CA TRP A 50 5.79 -25.80 -3.99
C TRP A 50 5.90 -24.82 -5.15
N ALA A 51 7.11 -24.39 -5.47
CA ALA A 51 7.34 -23.48 -6.58
C ALA A 51 6.96 -24.09 -7.92
N ARG A 52 6.50 -23.25 -8.84
CA ARG A 52 6.24 -23.59 -10.23
C ARG A 52 6.98 -22.61 -11.14
N LYS A 53 7.71 -23.17 -12.10
CA LYS A 53 8.33 -22.40 -13.20
C LYS A 53 7.55 -22.66 -14.47
N ASN A 54 6.94 -21.61 -15.02
CA ASN A 54 6.09 -21.74 -16.22
C ASN A 54 5.05 -22.88 -16.08
N GLU A 55 4.35 -22.92 -14.94
CA GLU A 55 3.31 -23.90 -14.56
C GLU A 55 3.78 -25.33 -14.28
N VAL A 56 5.07 -25.62 -14.37
CA VAL A 56 5.65 -26.93 -14.04
C VAL A 56 6.30 -26.86 -12.65
N PHE A 57 6.13 -27.87 -11.83
CA PHE A 57 6.81 -27.97 -10.53
C PHE A 57 8.32 -27.84 -10.72
N TYR A 58 8.89 -26.94 -9.95
CA TYR A 58 10.31 -26.61 -9.98
C TYR A 58 10.76 -26.18 -8.61
N ASP A 59 11.28 -27.12 -7.83
CA ASP A 59 11.74 -26.90 -6.48
C ASP A 59 12.72 -25.73 -6.39
N GLN A 60 12.46 -24.81 -5.47
CA GLN A 60 13.24 -23.62 -5.18
C GLN A 60 13.58 -23.55 -3.70
N ALA A 61 14.58 -22.77 -3.35
CA ALA A 61 14.80 -22.42 -1.96
C ALA A 61 13.61 -21.61 -1.42
N SER A 62 13.11 -22.02 -0.26
CA SER A 62 12.10 -21.21 0.46
C SER A 62 12.74 -19.93 0.97
N LEU A 63 12.03 -18.82 0.83
CA LEU A 63 12.49 -17.48 1.18
C LEU A 63 11.75 -16.97 2.42
N ARG A 64 12.49 -16.38 3.37
CA ARG A 64 11.90 -15.83 4.59
C ARG A 64 12.52 -14.48 4.90
N SER A 65 11.66 -13.48 5.17
CA SER A 65 12.06 -12.13 5.54
C SER A 65 11.11 -11.55 6.57
N THR A 66 11.53 -10.46 7.20
CA THR A 66 10.68 -9.64 8.05
C THR A 66 10.23 -8.42 7.25
N TRP A 67 8.93 -8.12 7.29
CA TRP A 67 8.35 -6.95 6.68
C TRP A 67 7.80 -6.00 7.74
N THR A 68 8.16 -4.73 7.64
CA THR A 68 7.48 -3.66 8.36
C THR A 68 6.50 -2.99 7.41
N ILE A 69 5.22 -2.98 7.76
CA ILE A 69 4.14 -2.46 6.93
C ILE A 69 3.48 -1.28 7.63
N SER A 70 3.22 -0.24 6.87
CA SER A 70 2.41 0.91 7.29
C SER A 70 1.46 1.27 6.17
N THR A 71 0.15 1.29 6.48
CA THR A 71 -0.90 1.62 5.52
C THR A 71 -1.91 2.58 6.11
N ASP A 72 -2.50 3.38 5.22
CA ASP A 72 -3.64 4.26 5.47
C ASP A 72 -4.80 3.84 4.59
N CYS A 73 -6.01 3.86 5.14
CA CYS A 73 -7.23 3.47 4.43
C CYS A 73 -8.24 4.61 4.43
N SER A 74 -8.72 5.01 3.26
CA SER A 74 -9.82 5.97 3.11
C SER A 74 -11.16 5.34 3.50
N TYR A 75 -11.35 4.05 3.17
CA TYR A 75 -12.44 3.18 3.62
C TYR A 75 -12.07 1.69 3.41
N PRO A 76 -12.90 0.74 3.89
CA PRO A 76 -12.60 -0.69 3.74
C PRO A 76 -12.38 -1.07 2.28
N GLY A 77 -11.23 -1.70 1.98
CA GLY A 77 -10.89 -2.11 0.62
C GLY A 77 -10.12 -1.08 -0.21
N GLU A 78 -9.94 0.14 0.28
CA GLU A 78 -9.09 1.18 -0.32
C GLU A 78 -8.00 1.63 0.64
N CYS A 79 -6.95 0.86 0.68
CA CYS A 79 -5.78 1.11 1.49
C CYS A 79 -4.54 1.23 0.60
N THR A 80 -3.64 2.13 0.99
CA THR A 80 -2.32 2.29 0.37
C THR A 80 -1.27 2.48 1.46
N GLY A 81 -0.01 2.22 1.13
CA GLY A 81 1.06 2.37 2.10
C GLY A 81 2.40 1.89 1.59
N THR A 82 3.25 1.49 2.52
CA THR A 82 4.63 1.09 2.26
C THR A 82 4.99 -0.18 3.01
N VAL A 83 5.75 -1.04 2.37
CA VAL A 83 6.43 -2.21 2.94
C VAL A 83 7.92 -1.96 2.91
N THR A 84 8.60 -2.20 4.03
CA THR A 84 10.06 -2.28 4.11
C THR A 84 10.46 -3.70 4.51
N SER A 85 11.29 -4.34 3.71
CA SER A 85 11.78 -5.69 3.94
C SER A 85 13.14 -5.70 4.60
N SER A 86 13.40 -6.68 5.49
CA SER A 86 14.73 -6.94 6.06
C SER A 86 15.80 -7.27 5.00
N TRP A 87 15.39 -7.53 3.76
CA TRP A 87 16.30 -7.71 2.62
C TRP A 87 16.72 -6.40 1.96
N GLY A 88 16.36 -5.24 2.55
CA GLY A 88 16.84 -3.92 2.14
C GLY A 88 16.07 -3.27 1.00
N TRP A 89 14.92 -3.80 0.59
CA TRP A 89 14.04 -3.15 -0.37
C TRP A 89 12.81 -2.52 0.30
N THR A 90 12.27 -1.49 -0.32
CA THR A 90 11.03 -0.83 0.06
C THR A 90 10.13 -0.74 -1.18
N ALA A 91 8.84 -1.00 -0.99
CA ALA A 91 7.87 -1.01 -2.08
C ALA A 91 6.51 -0.47 -1.64
N PRO A 92 5.70 0.06 -2.56
CA PRO A 92 4.31 0.40 -2.27
C PRO A 92 3.49 -0.88 -2.02
N ILE A 93 2.56 -0.79 -1.06
CA ILE A 93 1.50 -1.76 -0.83
C ILE A 93 0.15 -1.10 -1.07
N TYR A 94 -0.77 -1.81 -1.69
CA TYR A 94 -2.13 -1.33 -1.88
C TYR A 94 -3.13 -2.48 -1.85
N GLN A 95 -4.37 -2.16 -1.49
CA GLN A 95 -5.48 -3.09 -1.52
C GLN A 95 -6.39 -2.79 -2.71
N LYS A 96 -6.82 -3.83 -3.40
CA LYS A 96 -7.81 -3.75 -4.47
C LYS A 96 -8.71 -4.98 -4.42
N SER A 97 -10.03 -4.76 -4.31
CA SER A 97 -11.04 -5.83 -4.25
C SER A 97 -10.75 -6.88 -3.17
N GLY A 98 -10.33 -6.44 -1.98
CA GLY A 98 -10.02 -7.31 -0.84
C GLY A 98 -8.67 -8.05 -0.92
N ILE A 99 -7.90 -7.84 -1.98
CA ILE A 99 -6.57 -8.44 -2.16
C ILE A 99 -5.51 -7.37 -1.99
N TRP A 100 -4.48 -7.66 -1.23
CA TRP A 100 -3.28 -6.85 -1.06
C TRP A 100 -2.25 -7.16 -2.12
N TYR A 101 -1.59 -6.12 -2.62
CA TYR A 101 -0.56 -6.20 -3.64
C TYR A 101 0.69 -5.46 -3.20
N VAL A 102 1.85 -6.09 -3.39
CA VAL A 102 3.17 -5.48 -3.28
C VAL A 102 3.93 -5.81 -4.55
N LYS A 103 4.58 -4.81 -5.16
CA LYS A 103 5.36 -5.00 -6.38
C LYS A 103 6.71 -4.33 -6.25
N HIS A 104 7.77 -5.04 -6.55
CA HIS A 104 9.11 -4.47 -6.68
C HIS A 104 9.92 -5.21 -7.74
N THR A 105 10.97 -4.57 -8.24
CA THR A 105 11.91 -5.19 -9.17
C THR A 105 13.01 -5.91 -8.39
N VAL A 106 13.27 -7.15 -8.78
CA VAL A 106 14.44 -7.91 -8.31
C VAL A 106 15.52 -7.78 -9.36
N GLU A 107 16.55 -7.00 -9.06
CA GLU A 107 17.67 -6.83 -9.96
C GLU A 107 18.49 -8.12 -10.08
N ASN A 108 19.09 -8.34 -11.24
CA ASN A 108 19.94 -9.52 -11.52
C ASN A 108 19.26 -10.88 -11.24
N TRP A 109 17.95 -10.96 -11.46
CA TRP A 109 17.15 -12.15 -11.13
C TRP A 109 17.41 -13.33 -12.08
N ILE A 110 17.58 -13.07 -13.39
CA ILE A 110 17.84 -14.13 -14.38
C ILE A 110 19.30 -14.03 -14.80
N PRO A 111 20.13 -15.06 -14.55
CA PRO A 111 21.45 -15.14 -15.16
C PRO A 111 21.32 -15.53 -16.64
N CYS A 112 22.00 -14.83 -17.54
CA CYS A 112 22.02 -15.08 -18.96
C CYS A 112 23.27 -15.87 -19.36
N PRO A 113 23.23 -16.67 -20.45
CA PRO A 113 24.38 -17.46 -20.95
C PRO A 113 25.61 -16.62 -21.33
N ASP A 114 25.41 -15.35 -21.70
CA ASP A 114 26.46 -14.41 -22.06
C ASP A 114 27.13 -13.72 -20.85
N GLY A 115 26.74 -14.11 -19.63
CA GLY A 115 27.25 -13.53 -18.38
C GLY A 115 26.52 -12.24 -17.94
N THR A 116 25.56 -11.75 -18.70
CA THR A 116 24.69 -10.66 -18.27
C THR A 116 23.55 -11.17 -17.37
N THR A 117 22.73 -10.27 -16.86
CA THR A 117 21.57 -10.62 -16.06
C THR A 117 20.34 -9.84 -16.54
N ALA A 118 19.16 -10.34 -16.24
CA ALA A 118 17.91 -9.63 -16.46
C ALA A 118 17.13 -9.49 -15.14
N PRO A 119 16.39 -8.38 -14.96
CA PRO A 119 15.57 -8.17 -13.78
C PRO A 119 14.31 -9.03 -13.80
N GLY A 120 13.69 -9.21 -12.62
CA GLY A 120 12.38 -9.81 -12.47
C GLY A 120 11.42 -8.85 -11.79
N LEU A 121 10.18 -8.76 -12.27
CA LEU A 121 9.11 -8.07 -11.54
C LEU A 121 8.49 -9.06 -10.57
N GLN A 122 8.77 -8.88 -9.28
CA GLN A 122 8.15 -9.65 -8.20
C GLN A 122 6.85 -8.99 -7.77
N THR A 123 5.78 -9.77 -7.73
CA THR A 123 4.44 -9.36 -7.31
C THR A 123 3.94 -10.31 -6.24
N PHE A 124 3.74 -9.80 -5.04
CA PHE A 124 3.02 -10.50 -3.98
C PHE A 124 1.54 -10.12 -4.06
N ARG A 125 0.66 -11.12 -4.00
CA ARG A 125 -0.78 -10.91 -3.86
C ARG A 125 -1.32 -11.83 -2.78
N PHE A 126 -2.00 -11.27 -1.79
CA PHE A 126 -2.41 -12.01 -0.60
C PHE A 126 -3.66 -11.39 0.03
N LYS A 127 -4.36 -12.18 0.84
CA LYS A 127 -5.56 -11.76 1.58
C LYS A 127 -5.61 -12.40 2.96
N PRO A 128 -6.36 -11.83 3.93
CA PRO A 128 -6.54 -12.42 5.24
C PRO A 128 -7.23 -13.77 5.13
N MET A 129 -6.68 -14.77 5.79
CA MET A 129 -7.19 -16.14 5.80
C MET A 129 -7.07 -16.72 7.21
N THR A 130 -7.82 -17.75 7.53
CA THR A 130 -7.57 -18.54 8.74
C THR A 130 -6.12 -19.02 8.80
N PRO A 131 -5.55 -19.32 9.97
CA PRO A 131 -4.16 -19.77 10.10
C PRO A 131 -3.80 -20.95 9.20
N GLU A 132 -4.77 -21.83 8.92
CA GLU A 132 -4.65 -22.99 8.02
C GLU A 132 -4.68 -22.57 6.53
N GLY A 133 -5.11 -21.32 6.24
CA GLY A 133 -5.24 -20.82 4.87
C GLY A 133 -6.49 -21.30 4.13
N ALA A 134 -7.47 -21.88 4.84
CA ALA A 134 -8.63 -22.51 4.22
C ALA A 134 -9.77 -21.52 3.90
N TYR A 135 -10.03 -20.56 4.78
CA TYR A 135 -11.18 -19.66 4.68
C TYR A 135 -10.75 -18.20 4.83
N TYR A 136 -11.49 -17.29 4.17
CA TYR A 136 -11.32 -15.86 4.34
C TYR A 136 -11.72 -15.45 5.77
N ASP A 137 -10.82 -14.75 6.46
CA ASP A 137 -11.04 -14.19 7.79
C ASP A 137 -10.43 -12.79 7.87
N PRO A 138 -11.25 -11.74 7.80
CA PRO A 138 -10.76 -10.35 7.79
C PRO A 138 -10.08 -9.93 9.10
N THR A 139 -10.27 -10.70 10.18
CA THR A 139 -9.69 -10.43 11.51
C THR A 139 -8.38 -11.19 11.75
N SER A 140 -7.98 -12.04 10.81
CA SER A 140 -6.80 -12.89 10.95
C SER A 140 -5.49 -12.11 10.87
N ASN A 141 -4.57 -12.48 11.73
CA ASN A 141 -3.16 -12.06 11.66
C ASN A 141 -2.34 -12.85 10.62
N THR A 142 -2.99 -13.75 9.88
CA THR A 142 -2.39 -14.56 8.83
C THR A 142 -2.97 -14.18 7.48
N LEU A 143 -2.10 -13.84 6.53
CA LEU A 143 -2.49 -13.59 5.16
C LEU A 143 -1.80 -14.62 4.26
N VAL A 144 -2.55 -15.15 3.29
CA VAL A 144 -2.08 -16.21 2.38
C VAL A 144 -2.29 -15.78 0.94
N GLY A 145 -1.37 -16.19 0.09
CA GLY A 145 -1.43 -15.84 -1.32
C GLY A 145 -0.28 -16.39 -2.13
N GLU A 146 0.25 -15.58 -3.03
CA GLU A 146 1.26 -15.97 -4.00
C GLU A 146 2.37 -14.93 -4.09
N ASP A 147 3.58 -15.41 -4.27
CA ASP A 147 4.77 -14.68 -4.68
C ASP A 147 5.09 -15.06 -6.13
N ILE A 148 4.90 -14.11 -7.02
CA ILE A 148 5.05 -14.30 -8.46
C ILE A 148 6.18 -13.42 -8.96
N THR A 149 7.21 -14.02 -9.56
CA THR A 149 8.27 -13.25 -10.23
C THR A 149 8.26 -13.55 -11.72
N THR A 150 8.20 -12.49 -12.53
CA THR A 150 8.17 -12.58 -13.98
C THR A 150 9.32 -11.80 -14.59
N GLY A 151 10.12 -12.47 -15.41
CA GLY A 151 11.14 -11.80 -16.22
C GLY A 151 10.56 -11.17 -17.49
N PRO A 152 11.23 -10.18 -18.08
CA PRO A 152 10.77 -9.57 -19.32
C PRO A 152 10.88 -10.57 -20.48
N SER A 153 9.97 -10.46 -21.45
CA SER A 153 10.10 -11.16 -22.73
C SER A 153 11.35 -10.66 -23.46
N GLY A 154 12.06 -11.56 -24.10
CA GLY A 154 13.32 -11.25 -24.77
C GLY A 154 14.55 -11.26 -23.85
N ALA A 155 14.37 -11.42 -22.53
CA ALA A 155 15.48 -11.55 -21.61
C ALA A 155 16.41 -12.72 -22.01
N CYS A 156 17.71 -12.50 -21.97
CA CYS A 156 18.72 -13.48 -22.36
C CYS A 156 18.52 -14.05 -23.79
N GLY A 157 17.91 -13.27 -24.72
CA GLY A 157 17.61 -13.71 -26.07
C GLY A 157 16.47 -14.72 -26.20
N VAL A 158 15.69 -14.94 -25.13
CA VAL A 158 14.57 -15.90 -25.10
C VAL A 158 13.22 -15.16 -25.11
N ASN A 159 12.39 -15.42 -26.12
CA ASN A 159 11.10 -14.74 -26.26
C ASN A 159 10.06 -15.16 -25.21
N LYS A 160 10.19 -16.33 -24.61
CA LYS A 160 9.30 -16.79 -23.53
C LYS A 160 9.82 -16.27 -22.18
N PRO A 161 9.06 -15.42 -21.48
CA PRO A 161 9.48 -14.94 -20.18
C PRO A 161 9.55 -16.10 -19.17
N VAL A 162 10.50 -15.99 -18.24
CA VAL A 162 10.53 -16.87 -17.09
C VAL A 162 9.46 -16.38 -16.10
N TYR A 163 8.65 -17.30 -15.60
CA TYR A 163 7.62 -17.06 -14.60
C TYR A 163 7.79 -18.08 -13.48
N ILE A 164 7.98 -17.59 -12.26
CA ILE A 164 8.04 -18.42 -11.06
C ILE A 164 6.92 -17.98 -10.13
N ASN A 165 6.15 -18.95 -9.64
CA ASN A 165 5.10 -18.76 -8.64
C ASN A 165 5.38 -19.65 -7.43
N MET A 166 5.33 -19.06 -6.24
CA MET A 166 5.49 -19.73 -4.95
C MET A 166 4.28 -19.42 -4.05
N PRO A 167 3.77 -20.37 -3.26
CA PRO A 167 2.85 -20.07 -2.19
C PRO A 167 3.46 -19.07 -1.21
N PHE A 168 2.70 -18.05 -0.86
CA PHE A 168 3.13 -16.97 0.03
C PHE A 168 2.30 -16.93 1.30
N LYS A 169 2.96 -16.72 2.43
CA LYS A 169 2.33 -16.53 3.74
C LYS A 169 2.96 -15.35 4.46
N LEU A 170 2.10 -14.48 4.98
CA LEU A 170 2.47 -13.34 5.80
C LEU A 170 1.80 -13.50 7.17
N VAL A 171 2.57 -13.47 8.25
CA VAL A 171 2.06 -13.65 9.61
C VAL A 171 2.49 -12.48 10.47
N LYS A 172 1.54 -11.82 11.13
CA LYS A 172 1.83 -10.74 12.06
C LYS A 172 2.58 -11.26 13.27
N VAL A 173 3.61 -10.53 13.71
CA VAL A 173 4.49 -10.92 14.84
C VAL A 173 4.17 -10.10 16.08
N ASP A 174 3.61 -8.89 15.91
CA ASP A 174 3.26 -7.91 16.96
C ASP A 174 2.08 -7.01 16.53
#